data_3bc20f2970f0b71659b8024b8e0509d7
#
_entry.id   3bc20f2970f0b71659b8024b8e0509d7
#
_cell.length_a   1.000
_cell.length_b   1.000
_cell.length_c   1.000
_cell.angle_alpha   90.00
_cell.angle_beta   90.00
_cell.angle_gamma   90.00
#
_symmetry.space_group_name_H-M   'P 1'
#
loop_
_entity.id
_entity.type
_entity.pdbx_description
1 polymer ?
#
loop_
_entity_poly.entity_id
_entity_poly.type
_entity_poly.pdbx_seq_one_letter_code
_entity_poly.pdbx_strand_id
1 'polypeptide(L)'
;MNRELKVGITEGGVLHTDAEPPYDLDTKFRMVKEAGVYDYFDKTPPVSEADEYRRCSEKYELPILAGGWFYTLGRDEALLEDNLRLGASLGSHVHNTQIMMDHADGRLVTNDEVAETYLRAYEVGEKVGCIPTFEVHVNMWSEDFRRITEVADQVESKGVPYHMTLD
;
A
#
# COMPACT_ATOMS: atom_id res chain seq x y z
N MET A 1 -4.50 -26.74 3.61
CA MET A 1 -4.55 -25.74 2.51
C MET A 1 -3.11 -25.34 2.21
N ASN A 2 -2.54 -25.77 1.09
CA ASN A 2 -1.27 -25.21 0.61
C ASN A 2 -1.60 -23.80 0.09
N ARG A 3 -1.29 -22.77 0.87
CA ARG A 3 -1.25 -21.40 0.36
C ARG A 3 0.08 -21.27 -0.38
N GLU A 4 0.04 -21.17 -1.68
CA GLU A 4 1.18 -20.80 -2.48
C GLU A 4 1.54 -19.35 -2.16
N LEU A 5 2.79 -19.13 -1.75
CA LEU A 5 3.30 -17.78 -1.52
C LEU A 5 3.49 -17.11 -2.87
N LYS A 6 2.92 -15.92 -3.03
CA LYS A 6 3.15 -15.07 -4.20
C LYS A 6 4.33 -14.15 -3.93
N VAL A 7 5.18 -13.99 -4.93
CA VAL A 7 6.35 -13.10 -4.88
C VAL A 7 6.08 -11.87 -5.74
N GLY A 8 6.12 -10.69 -5.13
CA GLY A 8 5.97 -9.43 -5.83
C GLY A 8 7.29 -8.67 -5.96
N ILE A 9 7.29 -7.69 -6.84
CA ILE A 9 8.36 -6.71 -6.94
C ILE A 9 7.78 -5.30 -6.97
N THR A 10 8.33 -4.41 -6.15
CA THR A 10 7.96 -2.98 -6.21
C THR A 10 8.52 -2.34 -7.47
N GLU A 11 7.84 -1.33 -7.98
CA GLU A 11 8.35 -0.56 -9.13
C GLU A 11 9.75 0.00 -8.88
N GLY A 12 10.01 0.46 -7.64
CA GLY A 12 11.32 0.94 -7.21
C GLY A 12 12.43 -0.11 -7.26
N GLY A 13 12.07 -1.39 -7.26
CA GLY A 13 13.02 -2.51 -7.40
C GLY A 13 13.44 -2.77 -8.86
N VAL A 14 12.73 -2.18 -9.84
CA VAL A 14 13.04 -2.31 -11.28
C VAL A 14 13.82 -1.09 -11.73
N LEU A 15 15.05 -0.99 -11.26
CA LEU A 15 15.94 0.13 -11.56
C LEU A 15 17.17 -0.35 -12.30
N HIS A 16 17.63 0.49 -13.22
CA HIS A 16 19.02 0.47 -13.70
C HIS A 16 19.63 1.82 -13.35
N THR A 17 20.57 1.82 -12.43
CA THR A 17 21.16 3.05 -11.86
C THR A 17 21.87 3.94 -12.88
N ASP A 18 22.31 3.33 -13.98
CA ASP A 18 23.05 4.01 -15.05
C ASP A 18 22.22 4.18 -16.34
N ALA A 19 20.91 3.85 -16.32
CA ALA A 19 20.06 4.02 -17.49
C ALA A 19 19.65 5.49 -17.67
N GLU A 20 20.00 6.06 -18.80
CA GLU A 20 19.51 7.37 -19.23
C GLU A 20 18.95 7.25 -20.67
N PRO A 21 17.68 7.49 -20.88
CA PRO A 21 16.66 7.85 -19.89
C PRO A 21 16.27 6.67 -18.98
N PRO A 22 15.61 6.95 -17.84
CA PRO A 22 15.03 5.89 -16.99
C PRO A 22 14.11 4.97 -17.79
N TYR A 23 14.01 3.70 -17.38
CA TYR A 23 13.07 2.77 -18.02
C TYR A 23 11.64 3.29 -17.97
N ASP A 24 10.96 3.25 -19.10
CA ASP A 24 9.53 3.49 -19.16
C ASP A 24 8.75 2.33 -18.50
N LEU A 25 7.48 2.55 -18.25
CA LEU A 25 6.62 1.58 -17.55
C LEU A 25 6.50 0.28 -18.34
N ASP A 26 6.37 0.35 -19.66
CA ASP A 26 6.28 -0.84 -20.52
C ASP A 26 7.53 -1.72 -20.41
N THR A 27 8.70 -1.11 -20.43
CA THR A 27 9.98 -1.80 -20.23
C THR A 27 10.07 -2.45 -18.85
N LYS A 28 9.65 -1.77 -17.78
CA LYS A 28 9.65 -2.32 -16.43
C LYS A 28 8.76 -3.57 -16.32
N PHE A 29 7.53 -3.50 -16.82
CA PHE A 29 6.62 -4.65 -16.82
C PHE A 29 7.17 -5.81 -17.64
N ARG A 30 7.74 -5.54 -18.81
CA ARG A 30 8.39 -6.56 -19.64
C ARG A 30 9.52 -7.25 -18.90
N MET A 31 10.43 -6.50 -18.26
CA MET A 31 11.56 -7.05 -17.52
C MET A 31 11.11 -7.93 -16.36
N VAL A 32 10.09 -7.53 -15.61
CA VAL A 32 9.54 -8.32 -14.51
C VAL A 32 8.92 -9.62 -15.04
N LYS A 33 8.18 -9.55 -16.14
CA LYS A 33 7.60 -10.74 -16.77
C LYS A 33 8.67 -11.70 -17.30
N GLU A 34 9.70 -11.17 -17.96
CA GLU A 34 10.82 -11.96 -18.50
C GLU A 34 11.68 -12.60 -17.41
N ALA A 35 11.77 -11.99 -16.23
CA ALA A 35 12.47 -12.58 -15.09
C ALA A 35 11.83 -13.89 -14.62
N GLY A 36 10.51 -14.06 -14.78
CA GLY A 36 9.80 -15.32 -14.58
C GLY A 36 9.74 -15.82 -13.14
N VAL A 37 10.08 -14.97 -12.16
CA VAL A 37 10.13 -15.30 -10.73
C VAL A 37 9.14 -14.47 -9.89
N TYR A 38 8.46 -13.51 -10.51
CA TYR A 38 7.51 -12.62 -9.84
C TYR A 38 6.09 -12.93 -10.31
N ASP A 39 5.17 -12.98 -9.34
CA ASP A 39 3.75 -13.24 -9.56
C ASP A 39 2.96 -11.95 -9.76
N TYR A 40 3.48 -10.81 -9.27
CA TYR A 40 2.78 -9.54 -9.36
C TYR A 40 3.74 -8.33 -9.29
N PHE A 41 3.22 -7.21 -9.76
CA PHE A 41 3.84 -5.89 -9.67
C PHE A 41 3.22 -5.14 -8.49
N ASP A 42 4.05 -4.64 -7.58
CA ASP A 42 3.60 -3.94 -6.39
C ASP A 42 3.68 -2.43 -6.61
N LYS A 43 2.53 -1.78 -6.69
CA LYS A 43 2.43 -0.33 -6.89
C LYS A 43 1.03 0.22 -6.62
N THR A 44 0.97 1.40 -6.01
CA THR A 44 -0.15 2.32 -6.11
C THR A 44 0.27 3.48 -7.00
N PRO A 45 -0.16 3.51 -8.27
CA PRO A 45 0.22 4.59 -9.19
C PRO A 45 -0.52 5.89 -8.85
N PRO A 46 -0.03 7.05 -9.34
CA PRO A 46 -0.85 8.25 -9.40
C PRO A 46 -2.11 8.00 -10.24
N VAL A 47 -3.22 8.64 -9.87
CA VAL A 47 -4.50 8.47 -10.61
C VAL A 47 -4.36 8.78 -12.10
N SER A 48 -3.54 9.78 -12.44
CA SER A 48 -3.26 10.17 -13.84
C SER A 48 -2.57 9.10 -14.67
N GLU A 49 -1.92 8.13 -14.03
CA GLU A 49 -1.17 7.04 -14.68
C GLU A 49 -1.88 5.70 -14.62
N ALA A 50 -2.98 5.60 -13.88
CA ALA A 50 -3.68 4.34 -13.61
C ALA A 50 -4.03 3.54 -14.87
N ASP A 51 -4.45 4.21 -15.94
CA ASP A 51 -4.79 3.55 -17.21
C ASP A 51 -3.57 2.97 -17.93
N GLU A 52 -2.41 3.59 -17.77
CA GLU A 52 -1.15 3.07 -18.32
C GLU A 52 -0.71 1.82 -17.56
N TYR A 53 -0.80 1.83 -16.23
CA TYR A 53 -0.52 0.65 -15.40
C TYR A 53 -1.47 -0.50 -15.73
N ARG A 54 -2.77 -0.22 -15.90
CA ARG A 54 -3.76 -1.24 -16.30
C ARG A 54 -3.40 -1.87 -17.64
N ARG A 55 -3.08 -1.05 -18.66
CA ARG A 55 -2.67 -1.56 -19.98
C ARG A 55 -1.42 -2.43 -19.91
N CYS A 56 -0.41 -2.03 -19.14
CA CYS A 56 0.81 -2.82 -18.97
C CYS A 56 0.51 -4.12 -18.23
N SER A 57 -0.29 -4.09 -17.16
CA SER A 57 -0.73 -5.29 -16.44
C SER A 57 -1.42 -6.29 -17.35
N GLU A 58 -2.37 -5.84 -18.17
CA GLU A 58 -3.08 -6.67 -19.14
C GLU A 58 -2.15 -7.21 -20.24
N LYS A 59 -1.30 -6.35 -20.82
CA LYS A 59 -0.38 -6.71 -21.89
C LYS A 59 0.60 -7.82 -21.50
N TYR A 60 1.11 -7.75 -20.27
CA TYR A 60 2.12 -8.68 -19.78
C TYR A 60 1.54 -9.80 -18.90
N GLU A 61 0.20 -9.81 -18.70
CA GLU A 61 -0.46 -10.76 -17.78
C GLU A 61 0.25 -10.80 -16.41
N LEU A 62 0.57 -9.61 -15.90
CA LEU A 62 1.23 -9.43 -14.61
C LEU A 62 0.33 -8.55 -13.73
N PRO A 63 -0.39 -9.13 -12.77
CA PRO A 63 -1.34 -8.38 -11.97
C PRO A 63 -0.64 -7.32 -11.11
N ILE A 64 -1.35 -6.23 -10.82
CA ILE A 64 -0.95 -5.24 -9.83
C ILE A 64 -1.64 -5.63 -8.53
N LEU A 65 -0.86 -6.03 -7.53
CA LEU A 65 -1.36 -6.41 -6.21
C LEU A 65 -0.60 -5.65 -5.14
N ALA A 66 -1.23 -5.47 -3.98
CA ALA A 66 -0.72 -4.63 -2.91
C ALA A 66 -0.52 -3.18 -3.42
N GLY A 67 0.58 -2.62 -3.19
CA GLY A 67 0.84 -1.20 -3.37
C GLY A 67 0.82 -0.51 -2.02
N GLY A 68 1.43 0.65 -1.92
CA GLY A 68 1.51 1.36 -0.66
C GLY A 68 1.82 2.84 -0.86
N TRP A 69 1.58 3.60 0.20
CA TRP A 69 1.92 5.00 0.25
C TRP A 69 2.12 5.51 1.66
N PHE A 70 2.81 6.64 1.76
CA PHE A 70 3.04 7.36 3.00
C PHE A 70 1.95 8.40 3.23
N TYR A 71 1.40 8.47 4.46
CA TYR A 71 0.30 9.36 4.80
C TYR A 71 0.64 10.20 6.03
N THR A 72 0.44 11.51 5.91
CA THR A 72 0.52 12.45 7.02
C THR A 72 -0.89 12.74 7.51
N LEU A 73 -1.22 12.33 8.74
CA LEU A 73 -2.53 12.60 9.32
C LEU A 73 -2.78 14.09 9.46
N GLY A 74 -4.04 14.50 9.31
CA GLY A 74 -4.45 15.91 9.22
C GLY A 74 -4.34 16.49 7.81
N ARG A 75 -3.89 15.68 6.81
CA ARG A 75 -3.77 16.11 5.42
C ARG A 75 -4.19 15.02 4.41
N ASP A 76 -3.81 13.77 4.65
CA ASP A 76 -3.81 12.74 3.61
C ASP A 76 -4.90 11.67 3.80
N GLU A 77 -5.87 11.85 4.71
CA GLU A 77 -6.92 10.85 4.97
C GLU A 77 -7.78 10.59 3.73
N ALA A 78 -8.13 11.65 2.99
CA ALA A 78 -8.87 11.52 1.75
C ALA A 78 -8.05 10.78 0.66
N LEU A 79 -6.74 11.06 0.60
CA LEU A 79 -5.82 10.37 -0.31
C LEU A 79 -5.73 8.87 0.00
N LEU A 80 -5.73 8.49 1.29
CA LEU A 80 -5.74 7.09 1.68
C LEU A 80 -7.00 6.37 1.16
N GLU A 81 -8.17 6.99 1.35
CA GLU A 81 -9.43 6.44 0.83
C GLU A 81 -9.43 6.32 -0.71
N ASP A 82 -8.91 7.33 -1.40
CA ASP A 82 -8.82 7.32 -2.86
C ASP A 82 -7.85 6.25 -3.36
N ASN A 83 -6.73 6.04 -2.67
CA ASN A 83 -5.78 4.99 -3.00
C ASN A 83 -6.34 3.57 -2.76
N LEU A 84 -7.20 3.38 -1.77
CA LEU A 84 -7.94 2.12 -1.59
C LEU A 84 -8.87 1.84 -2.78
N ARG A 85 -9.63 2.85 -3.22
CA ARG A 85 -10.51 2.73 -4.40
C ARG A 85 -9.71 2.48 -5.67
N LEU A 86 -8.60 3.18 -5.84
CA LEU A 86 -7.70 3.01 -6.98
C LEU A 86 -7.10 1.60 -7.00
N GLY A 87 -6.55 1.15 -5.87
CA GLY A 87 -6.00 -0.20 -5.73
C GLY A 87 -7.03 -1.26 -6.11
N ALA A 88 -8.25 -1.17 -5.57
CA ALA A 88 -9.34 -2.07 -5.93
C ALA A 88 -9.64 -2.06 -7.44
N SER A 89 -9.63 -0.89 -8.08
CA SER A 89 -9.88 -0.76 -9.53
C SER A 89 -8.80 -1.39 -10.41
N LEU A 90 -7.61 -1.58 -9.85
CA LEU A 90 -6.47 -2.25 -10.49
C LEU A 90 -6.37 -3.75 -10.13
N GLY A 91 -7.27 -4.23 -9.27
CA GLY A 91 -7.32 -5.64 -8.84
C GLY A 91 -6.57 -5.94 -7.54
N SER A 92 -6.06 -4.92 -6.86
CA SER A 92 -5.43 -5.10 -5.55
C SER A 92 -6.47 -5.37 -4.46
N HIS A 93 -6.14 -6.27 -3.54
CA HIS A 93 -6.99 -6.62 -2.38
C HIS A 93 -6.46 -6.06 -1.07
N VAL A 94 -5.24 -5.53 -1.09
CA VAL A 94 -4.61 -4.91 0.08
C VAL A 94 -3.89 -3.63 -0.34
N HIS A 95 -3.79 -2.69 0.59
CA HIS A 95 -3.04 -1.45 0.42
C HIS A 95 -2.13 -1.24 1.64
N ASN A 96 -0.83 -1.20 1.39
CA ASN A 96 0.17 -0.98 2.42
C ASN A 96 0.19 0.50 2.83
N THR A 97 -0.09 0.76 4.09
CA THR A 97 -0.30 2.10 4.63
C THR A 97 0.79 2.46 5.63
N GLN A 98 1.60 3.44 5.28
CA GLN A 98 2.66 3.95 6.16
C GLN A 98 2.23 5.29 6.75
N ILE A 99 2.01 5.32 8.07
CA ILE A 99 1.62 6.54 8.77
C ILE A 99 2.86 7.27 9.27
N MET A 100 3.04 8.51 8.82
CA MET A 100 4.13 9.37 9.26
C MET A 100 4.06 9.60 10.78
N MET A 101 5.22 9.79 11.42
CA MET A 101 5.29 10.09 12.85
C MET A 101 4.70 11.44 13.20
N ASP A 102 4.84 12.41 12.29
CA ASP A 102 4.38 13.77 12.48
C ASP A 102 3.01 14.00 11.81
N HIS A 103 2.12 14.64 12.54
CA HIS A 103 0.86 15.16 12.03
C HIS A 103 1.10 16.44 11.19
N ALA A 104 0.17 16.81 10.34
CA ALA A 104 0.29 17.95 9.43
C ALA A 104 0.52 19.31 10.14
N ASP A 105 0.17 19.42 11.42
CA ASP A 105 0.44 20.60 12.25
C ASP A 105 1.80 20.58 12.98
N GLY A 106 2.62 19.56 12.74
CA GLY A 106 3.99 19.42 13.27
C GLY A 106 4.10 18.78 14.65
N ARG A 107 3.00 18.34 15.27
CA ARG A 107 3.03 17.53 16.48
C ARG A 107 3.14 16.04 16.15
N LEU A 108 3.47 15.21 17.13
CA LEU A 108 3.38 13.76 16.95
C LEU A 108 1.92 13.31 16.82
N VAL A 109 1.67 12.33 15.96
CA VAL A 109 0.36 11.68 15.85
C VAL A 109 0.05 10.90 17.13
N THR A 110 -1.21 10.84 17.52
CA THR A 110 -1.68 10.04 18.65
C THR A 110 -2.16 8.66 18.19
N ASN A 111 -2.20 7.70 19.12
CA ASN A 111 -2.72 6.35 18.83
C ASN A 111 -4.22 6.39 18.50
N ASP A 112 -4.98 7.28 19.13
CA ASP A 112 -6.41 7.46 18.85
C ASP A 112 -6.65 7.91 17.40
N GLU A 113 -5.88 8.91 16.91
CA GLU A 113 -5.98 9.36 15.52
C GLU A 113 -5.64 8.26 14.52
N VAL A 114 -4.63 7.44 14.82
CA VAL A 114 -4.26 6.31 13.97
C VAL A 114 -5.36 5.25 13.97
N ALA A 115 -5.93 4.93 15.14
CA ALA A 115 -7.04 3.99 15.25
C ALA A 115 -8.29 4.48 14.49
N GLU A 116 -8.65 5.76 14.62
CA GLU A 116 -9.76 6.35 13.88
C GLU A 116 -9.52 6.33 12.37
N THR A 117 -8.30 6.64 11.93
CA THR A 117 -7.92 6.58 10.52
C THR A 117 -8.01 5.16 9.97
N TYR A 118 -7.51 4.18 10.74
CA TYR A 118 -7.63 2.77 10.37
C TYR A 118 -9.08 2.34 10.20
N LEU A 119 -9.94 2.65 11.17
CA LEU A 119 -11.37 2.29 11.15
C LEU A 119 -12.08 2.86 9.91
N ARG A 120 -11.83 4.11 9.59
CA ARG A 120 -12.40 4.76 8.39
C ARG A 120 -11.87 4.13 7.10
N ALA A 121 -10.55 3.92 7.02
CA ALA A 121 -9.93 3.27 5.87
C ALA A 121 -10.44 1.84 5.68
N TYR A 122 -10.61 1.08 6.78
CA TYR A 122 -11.15 -0.27 6.75
C TYR A 122 -12.60 -0.29 6.25
N GLU A 123 -13.46 0.63 6.70
CA GLU A 123 -14.84 0.75 6.21
C GLU A 123 -14.90 1.01 4.69
N VAL A 124 -14.00 1.85 4.17
CA VAL A 124 -13.88 2.06 2.72
C VAL A 124 -13.37 0.81 2.04
N GLY A 125 -12.32 0.20 2.59
CA GLY A 125 -11.69 -0.99 2.04
C GLY A 125 -12.64 -2.18 1.93
N GLU A 126 -13.46 -2.43 2.94
CA GLU A 126 -14.52 -3.44 2.91
C GLU A 126 -15.51 -3.21 1.75
N LYS A 127 -15.92 -1.96 1.53
CA LYS A 127 -16.87 -1.62 0.46
C LYS A 127 -16.31 -1.81 -0.94
N VAL A 128 -14.99 -1.61 -1.11
CA VAL A 128 -14.35 -1.66 -2.45
C VAL A 128 -13.56 -2.94 -2.68
N GLY A 129 -13.28 -3.73 -1.65
CA GLY A 129 -12.53 -4.97 -1.74
C GLY A 129 -11.00 -4.80 -1.69
N CYS A 130 -10.51 -3.69 -1.14
CA CYS A 130 -9.07 -3.44 -0.93
C CYS A 130 -8.82 -3.00 0.51
N ILE A 131 -8.31 -3.89 1.34
CA ILE A 131 -8.16 -3.69 2.78
C ILE A 131 -6.85 -2.94 3.11
N PRO A 132 -6.88 -1.92 3.99
CA PRO A 132 -5.66 -1.29 4.48
C PRO A 132 -4.88 -2.24 5.38
N THR A 133 -3.56 -2.30 5.19
CA THR A 133 -2.62 -2.97 6.10
C THR A 133 -1.62 -1.92 6.59
N PHE A 134 -1.53 -1.72 7.90
CA PHE A 134 -0.61 -0.71 8.43
C PHE A 134 0.79 -1.32 8.58
N GLU A 135 1.78 -0.66 8.00
CA GLU A 135 3.15 -1.17 7.96
C GLU A 135 3.92 -0.82 9.23
N VAL A 136 4.67 -1.80 9.70
CA VAL A 136 5.71 -1.57 10.72
C VAL A 136 6.95 -1.06 10.02
N HIS A 137 7.29 0.22 10.24
CA HIS A 137 8.39 0.85 9.53
C HIS A 137 9.18 1.80 10.43
N VAL A 138 10.50 1.83 10.24
CA VAL A 138 11.41 2.76 10.94
C VAL A 138 11.09 4.21 10.59
N ASN A 139 11.23 5.11 11.56
CA ASN A 139 10.89 6.54 11.45
C ASN A 139 9.40 6.84 11.19
N MET A 140 8.52 5.86 11.35
CA MET A 140 7.08 6.00 11.22
C MET A 140 6.40 5.92 12.59
N TRP A 141 5.10 6.23 12.63
CA TRP A 141 4.30 6.04 13.85
C TRP A 141 4.46 4.63 14.45
N SER A 142 4.58 3.63 13.60
CA SER A 142 4.62 2.20 13.92
C SER A 142 5.99 1.68 14.37
N GLU A 143 7.01 2.52 14.48
CA GLU A 143 8.34 2.10 14.95
C GLU A 143 8.31 1.56 16.40
N ASP A 144 7.42 2.08 17.24
CA ASP A 144 7.19 1.59 18.60
C ASP A 144 6.07 0.55 18.63
N PHE A 145 6.41 -0.73 18.81
CA PHE A 145 5.45 -1.83 18.88
C PHE A 145 4.37 -1.67 19.96
N ARG A 146 4.64 -0.93 21.04
CA ARG A 146 3.65 -0.67 22.07
C ARG A 146 2.48 0.15 21.52
N ARG A 147 2.77 1.10 20.66
CA ARG A 147 1.77 1.92 19.98
C ARG A 147 0.91 1.07 19.04
N ILE A 148 1.54 0.13 18.32
CA ILE A 148 0.82 -0.80 17.44
C ILE A 148 -0.17 -1.64 18.26
N THR A 149 0.27 -2.20 19.40
CA THR A 149 -0.60 -3.01 20.26
C THR A 149 -1.78 -2.20 20.78
N GLU A 150 -1.56 -0.97 21.23
CA GLU A 150 -2.64 -0.09 21.72
C GLU A 150 -3.65 0.23 20.62
N VAL A 151 -3.20 0.50 19.38
CA VAL A 151 -4.10 0.75 18.25
C VAL A 151 -4.85 -0.51 17.85
N ALA A 152 -4.16 -1.67 17.81
CA ALA A 152 -4.81 -2.94 17.53
C ALA A 152 -5.94 -3.22 18.54
N ASP A 153 -5.67 -3.06 19.83
CA ASP A 153 -6.66 -3.25 20.90
C ASP A 153 -7.86 -2.29 20.73
N GLN A 154 -7.62 -1.03 20.38
CA GLN A 154 -8.68 -0.06 20.13
C GLN A 154 -9.56 -0.45 18.94
N VAL A 155 -8.94 -0.84 17.82
CA VAL A 155 -9.64 -1.25 16.59
C VAL A 155 -10.44 -2.54 16.83
N GLU A 156 -9.83 -3.56 17.44
CA GLU A 156 -10.47 -4.83 17.70
C GLU A 156 -11.59 -4.72 18.73
N SER A 157 -11.50 -3.78 19.68
CA SER A 157 -12.60 -3.47 20.61
C SER A 157 -13.88 -2.98 19.92
N LYS A 158 -13.74 -2.47 18.66
CA LYS A 158 -14.88 -2.07 17.81
C LYS A 158 -15.38 -3.21 16.92
N GLY A 159 -14.82 -4.41 17.05
CA GLY A 159 -15.19 -5.57 16.23
C GLY A 159 -14.57 -5.56 14.82
N VAL A 160 -13.57 -4.72 14.59
CA VAL A 160 -12.86 -4.62 13.31
C VAL A 160 -11.50 -5.34 13.43
N PRO A 161 -11.14 -6.27 12.52
CA PRO A 161 -9.84 -6.90 12.56
C PRO A 161 -8.72 -5.91 12.22
N TYR A 162 -7.61 -5.98 12.95
CA TYR A 162 -6.44 -5.16 12.66
C TYR A 162 -5.47 -5.93 11.76
N HIS A 163 -5.17 -5.37 10.61
CA HIS A 163 -4.24 -5.93 9.63
C HIS A 163 -2.96 -5.09 9.56
N MET A 164 -1.82 -5.78 9.51
CA MET A 164 -0.53 -5.12 9.42
C MET A 164 0.37 -5.78 8.39
N THR A 165 1.28 -4.99 7.84
CA THR A 165 2.39 -5.45 7.02
C THR A 165 3.66 -5.44 7.86
N LEU A 166 4.42 -6.52 7.80
CA LEU A 166 5.75 -6.63 8.40
C LEU A 166 6.78 -6.50 7.27
N ASP A 167 7.69 -5.54 7.42
CA ASP A 167 8.85 -5.35 6.56
C ASP A 167 10.13 -5.99 7.18
#